data_00f6a175412bb4eee93e68e64c34ba88
#
_entry.id   00f6a175412bb4eee93e68e64c34ba88
#
_cell.length_a   1.000
_cell.length_b   1.000
_cell.length_c   1.000
_cell.angle_alpha   90.00
_cell.angle_beta   90.00
_cell.angle_gamma   90.00
#
_symmetry.space_group_name_H-M   'P 1'
#
loop_
_entity.id
_entity.type
_entity.pdbx_description
1 polymer ?
#
loop_
_entity_poly.entity_id
_entity_poly.type
_entity_poly.pdbx_seq_one_letter_code
_entity_poly.pdbx_strand_id
1 'polypeptide(L)'
;NTAYVFARAGAGIAEYDKTHLFTPSGEQESFQCGWHTCRFELDGRRCGLIICYDIRFPELTRTMALEGMDLLFVVAQWPEKRTMHLETLARARAIENQMFLALCNSVGTAGETRCGGHSAVIDPWGEYLAHAGAAEETITAEADFSVIEGIRSSINVFRDRRPELYALDRPV
;
A
#
# COMPACT_ATOMS: atom_id res chain seq x y z
N ASN A 1 7.16 -12.21 -8.75
CA ASN A 1 6.96 -11.74 -7.37
C ASN A 1 5.48 -11.44 -7.18
N THR A 2 4.75 -12.39 -6.57
CA THR A 2 3.28 -12.42 -6.57
C THR A 2 2.74 -12.46 -5.14
N ALA A 3 1.67 -11.72 -4.88
CA ALA A 3 0.89 -11.78 -3.65
C ALA A 3 -0.52 -12.32 -3.95
N TYR A 4 -1.02 -13.17 -3.05
CA TYR A 4 -2.36 -13.76 -3.12
C TYR A 4 -3.21 -13.27 -1.96
N VAL A 5 -4.49 -13.04 -2.21
CA VAL A 5 -5.48 -12.69 -1.19
C VAL A 5 -6.47 -13.83 -1.02
N PHE A 6 -6.66 -14.27 0.21
CA PHE A 6 -7.61 -15.31 0.56
C PHE A 6 -8.70 -14.74 1.47
N ALA A 7 -9.95 -15.04 1.15
CA ALA A 7 -11.09 -14.72 2.01
C ALA A 7 -11.09 -15.59 3.28
N ARG A 8 -11.92 -15.25 4.27
CA ARG A 8 -12.06 -15.97 5.55
C ARG A 8 -12.31 -17.48 5.39
N ALA A 9 -13.02 -17.87 4.34
CA ALA A 9 -13.32 -19.29 4.02
C ALA A 9 -12.18 -20.01 3.27
N GLY A 10 -11.04 -19.36 3.06
CA GLY A 10 -9.88 -19.92 2.35
C GLY A 10 -9.97 -19.84 0.82
N ALA A 11 -11.02 -19.25 0.26
CA ALA A 11 -11.10 -19.03 -1.18
C ALA A 11 -10.13 -17.94 -1.61
N GLY A 12 -9.34 -18.17 -2.67
CA GLY A 12 -8.53 -17.13 -3.32
C GLY A 12 -9.45 -16.12 -4.01
N ILE A 13 -9.28 -14.82 -3.69
CA ILE A 13 -10.13 -13.75 -4.21
C ILE A 13 -9.36 -12.73 -5.05
N ALA A 14 -8.05 -12.66 -4.93
CA ALA A 14 -7.21 -11.82 -5.78
C ALA A 14 -5.78 -12.36 -5.86
N GLU A 15 -5.11 -11.99 -6.94
CA GLU A 15 -3.70 -12.23 -7.20
C GLU A 15 -3.09 -10.94 -7.76
N TYR A 16 -1.87 -10.64 -7.34
CA TYR A 16 -1.15 -9.45 -7.80
C TYR A 16 0.30 -9.74 -8.07
N ASP A 17 0.73 -9.51 -9.29
CA ASP A 17 2.13 -9.48 -9.67
C ASP A 17 2.70 -8.08 -9.49
N LYS A 18 3.80 -7.98 -8.76
CA LYS A 18 4.50 -6.72 -8.49
C LYS A 18 4.81 -5.96 -9.78
N THR A 19 4.30 -4.72 -9.89
CA THR A 19 4.45 -3.92 -11.11
C THR A 19 5.79 -3.19 -11.21
N HIS A 20 6.37 -2.78 -10.07
CA HIS A 20 7.66 -2.08 -10.04
C HIS A 20 8.72 -2.95 -9.35
N LEU A 21 9.57 -3.57 -10.15
CA LEU A 21 10.68 -4.37 -9.63
C LEU A 21 11.78 -3.47 -9.04
N PHE A 22 12.38 -3.91 -7.92
CA PHE A 22 13.44 -3.16 -7.26
C PHE A 22 14.78 -3.37 -7.97
N THR A 23 15.02 -2.57 -8.99
CA THR A 23 16.23 -2.65 -9.85
C THR A 23 17.56 -2.56 -9.09
N PRO A 24 17.69 -1.81 -7.97
CA PRO A 24 18.95 -1.79 -7.22
C PRO A 24 19.36 -3.12 -6.59
N SER A 25 18.46 -4.10 -6.49
CA SER A 25 18.77 -5.46 -6.03
C SER A 25 18.87 -6.50 -7.16
N GLY A 26 18.73 -6.06 -8.42
CA GLY A 26 18.71 -6.99 -9.55
C GLY A 26 17.41 -7.80 -9.69
N GLU A 27 16.30 -7.36 -9.06
CA GLU A 27 15.03 -8.10 -9.08
C GLU A 27 14.54 -8.40 -10.50
N GLN A 28 14.79 -7.49 -11.46
CA GLN A 28 14.45 -7.64 -12.88
C GLN A 28 15.21 -8.77 -13.60
N GLU A 29 16.28 -9.29 -13.01
CA GLU A 29 17.03 -10.41 -13.58
C GLU A 29 16.33 -11.75 -13.32
N SER A 30 15.46 -11.80 -12.30
CA SER A 30 14.80 -13.02 -11.86
C SER A 30 13.27 -12.99 -12.03
N PHE A 31 12.68 -11.82 -12.14
CA PHE A 31 11.22 -11.64 -12.19
C PHE A 31 10.81 -10.74 -13.35
N GLN A 32 9.58 -10.95 -13.83
CA GLN A 32 8.89 -10.05 -14.75
C GLN A 32 7.97 -9.09 -13.99
N CYS A 33 7.77 -7.89 -14.54
CA CYS A 33 6.80 -6.93 -14.02
C CYS A 33 5.37 -7.43 -14.22
N GLY A 34 4.50 -7.15 -13.25
CA GLY A 34 3.06 -7.21 -13.44
C GLY A 34 2.56 -6.09 -14.36
N TRP A 35 1.35 -6.28 -14.94
CA TRP A 35 0.79 -5.38 -15.95
C TRP A 35 -0.57 -4.78 -15.56
N HIS A 36 -1.02 -5.00 -14.32
CA HIS A 36 -2.32 -4.54 -13.86
C HIS A 36 -2.30 -4.14 -12.39
N THR A 37 -3.22 -3.28 -12.00
CA THR A 37 -3.50 -2.95 -10.60
C THR A 37 -4.26 -4.10 -9.94
N CYS A 38 -4.10 -4.28 -8.63
CA CYS A 38 -4.86 -5.27 -7.88
C CYS A 38 -5.94 -4.60 -7.05
N ARG A 39 -7.20 -4.87 -7.41
CA ARG A 39 -8.38 -4.43 -6.66
C ARG A 39 -9.29 -5.62 -6.43
N PHE A 40 -9.88 -5.68 -5.25
CA PHE A 40 -10.79 -6.74 -4.85
C PHE A 40 -11.77 -6.22 -3.79
N GLU A 41 -12.78 -6.99 -3.53
CA GLU A 41 -13.72 -6.73 -2.44
C GLU A 41 -13.46 -7.71 -1.29
N LEU A 42 -13.39 -7.16 -0.08
CA LEU A 42 -13.25 -7.93 1.16
C LEU A 42 -14.25 -7.41 2.18
N ASP A 43 -15.16 -8.27 2.62
CA ASP A 43 -16.21 -7.94 3.60
C ASP A 43 -17.00 -6.66 3.21
N GLY A 44 -17.34 -6.50 1.93
CA GLY A 44 -18.07 -5.35 1.40
C GLY A 44 -17.24 -4.06 1.30
N ARG A 45 -15.90 -4.15 1.42
CA ARG A 45 -14.98 -3.01 1.26
C ARG A 45 -14.13 -3.15 0.01
N ARG A 46 -13.97 -2.06 -0.72
CA ARG A 46 -13.09 -2.00 -1.90
C ARG A 46 -11.65 -1.86 -1.44
N CYS A 47 -10.87 -2.87 -1.73
CA CYS A 47 -9.49 -2.98 -1.30
C CYS A 47 -8.54 -2.97 -2.50
N GLY A 48 -7.29 -2.57 -2.24
CA GLY A 48 -6.18 -2.72 -3.16
C GLY A 48 -4.99 -3.40 -2.50
N LEU A 49 -4.09 -3.93 -3.31
CA LEU A 49 -2.86 -4.58 -2.86
C LEU A 49 -1.68 -4.11 -3.69
N ILE A 50 -0.56 -3.80 -3.02
CA ILE A 50 0.73 -3.50 -3.65
C ILE A 50 1.86 -4.19 -2.89
N ILE A 51 3.01 -4.37 -3.56
CA ILE A 51 4.16 -5.07 -3.00
C ILE A 51 5.36 -4.12 -2.86
N CYS A 52 5.76 -3.86 -1.60
CA CYS A 52 7.05 -3.27 -1.22
C CYS A 52 7.40 -1.99 -2.00
N TYR A 53 8.24 -2.11 -3.03
CA TYR A 53 8.75 -0.99 -3.82
C TYR A 53 7.64 -0.19 -4.53
N ASP A 54 6.51 -0.83 -4.85
CA ASP A 54 5.34 -0.19 -5.45
C ASP A 54 4.85 1.03 -4.67
N ILE A 55 5.04 1.06 -3.33
CA ILE A 55 4.61 2.19 -2.49
C ILE A 55 5.30 3.52 -2.86
N ARG A 56 6.43 3.49 -3.58
CA ARG A 56 7.13 4.69 -4.03
C ARG A 56 6.46 5.38 -5.21
N PHE A 57 5.55 4.69 -5.89
CA PHE A 57 4.87 5.18 -7.08
C PHE A 57 3.45 5.62 -6.73
N PRO A 58 3.23 6.93 -6.46
CA PRO A 58 1.92 7.45 -6.06
C PRO A 58 0.85 7.22 -7.14
N GLU A 59 1.25 7.17 -8.40
CA GLU A 59 0.36 6.97 -9.55
C GLU A 59 -0.41 5.64 -9.45
N LEU A 60 0.27 4.56 -9.04
CA LEU A 60 -0.32 3.23 -8.88
C LEU A 60 -1.44 3.25 -7.83
N THR A 61 -1.14 3.82 -6.65
CA THR A 61 -2.10 3.94 -5.56
C THR A 61 -3.24 4.89 -5.93
N ARG A 62 -2.93 6.03 -6.55
CA ARG A 62 -3.93 7.02 -6.98
C ARG A 62 -4.90 6.44 -8.00
N THR A 63 -4.43 5.65 -8.94
CA THR A 63 -5.28 4.98 -9.93
C THR A 63 -6.35 4.12 -9.25
N MET A 64 -5.95 3.27 -8.29
CA MET A 64 -6.89 2.43 -7.54
C MET A 64 -7.83 3.26 -6.65
N ALA A 65 -7.33 4.33 -6.04
CA ALA A 65 -8.14 5.20 -5.18
C ALA A 65 -9.22 5.96 -5.95
N LEU A 66 -8.93 6.38 -7.20
CA LEU A 66 -9.91 7.02 -8.09
C LEU A 66 -11.07 6.10 -8.47
N GLU A 67 -10.86 4.80 -8.40
CA GLU A 67 -11.88 3.80 -8.63
C GLU A 67 -12.60 3.39 -7.34
N GLY A 68 -12.37 4.16 -6.27
CA GLY A 68 -13.12 4.12 -5.02
C GLY A 68 -12.56 3.19 -3.96
N MET A 69 -11.27 2.87 -3.99
CA MET A 69 -10.61 2.07 -2.95
C MET A 69 -10.73 2.73 -1.56
N ASP A 70 -11.04 1.93 -0.54
CA ASP A 70 -11.21 2.36 0.85
C ASP A 70 -10.07 1.86 1.76
N LEU A 71 -9.39 0.76 1.35
CA LEU A 71 -8.29 0.16 2.10
C LEU A 71 -7.19 -0.33 1.15
N LEU A 72 -5.96 0.09 1.41
CA LEU A 72 -4.77 -0.41 0.72
C LEU A 72 -4.00 -1.38 1.62
N PHE A 73 -3.74 -2.58 1.12
CA PHE A 73 -2.79 -3.51 1.72
C PHE A 73 -1.41 -3.33 1.09
N VAL A 74 -0.37 -3.31 1.92
CA VAL A 74 1.02 -3.24 1.51
C VAL A 74 1.78 -4.37 2.18
N VAL A 75 2.30 -5.31 1.40
CA VAL A 75 3.20 -6.35 1.90
C VAL A 75 4.63 -6.03 1.50
N ALA A 76 5.57 -6.08 2.42
CA ALA A 76 6.92 -5.59 2.18
C ALA A 76 8.01 -6.42 2.85
N GLN A 77 9.18 -6.43 2.21
CA GLN A 77 10.45 -6.81 2.78
C GLN A 77 11.37 -5.59 2.70
N TRP A 78 11.15 -4.64 3.63
CA TRP A 78 11.78 -3.32 3.56
C TRP A 78 12.96 -3.21 4.53
N PRO A 79 14.12 -2.74 4.05
CA PRO A 79 15.32 -2.65 4.87
C PRO A 79 15.20 -1.64 6.03
N GLU A 80 15.71 -2.02 7.19
CA GLU A 80 15.77 -1.21 8.42
C GLU A 80 16.31 0.21 8.16
N LYS A 81 17.40 0.33 7.41
CA LYS A 81 18.03 1.63 7.08
C LYS A 81 17.14 2.61 6.32
N ARG A 82 15.98 2.18 5.85
CA ARG A 82 14.99 2.99 5.13
C ARG A 82 13.61 2.95 5.76
N THR A 83 13.50 2.54 7.03
CA THR A 83 12.22 2.50 7.77
C THR A 83 11.48 3.82 7.71
N MET A 84 12.16 4.95 7.94
CA MET A 84 11.57 6.29 7.84
C MET A 84 10.91 6.53 6.47
N HIS A 85 11.51 6.04 5.37
CA HIS A 85 10.87 6.16 4.04
C HIS A 85 9.58 5.35 3.98
N LEU A 86 9.55 4.11 4.51
CA LEU A 86 8.38 3.26 4.48
C LEU A 86 7.22 3.88 5.26
N GLU A 87 7.47 4.33 6.49
CA GLU A 87 6.48 4.97 7.35
C GLU A 87 5.93 6.26 6.73
N THR A 88 6.83 7.12 6.24
CA THR A 88 6.44 8.37 5.57
C THR A 88 5.58 8.12 4.35
N LEU A 89 5.98 7.16 3.49
CA LEU A 89 5.23 6.84 2.28
C LEU A 89 3.89 6.18 2.60
N ALA A 90 3.82 5.29 3.59
CA ALA A 90 2.57 4.67 3.99
C ALA A 90 1.56 5.71 4.48
N ARG A 91 1.98 6.62 5.36
CA ARG A 91 1.14 7.74 5.82
C ARG A 91 0.74 8.66 4.68
N ALA A 92 1.68 9.01 3.78
CA ALA A 92 1.37 9.83 2.61
C ALA A 92 0.30 9.18 1.71
N ARG A 93 0.40 7.87 1.44
CA ARG A 93 -0.61 7.13 0.65
C ARG A 93 -1.98 7.16 1.30
N ALA A 94 -2.06 7.01 2.62
CA ALA A 94 -3.32 7.10 3.37
C ALA A 94 -3.92 8.51 3.29
N ILE A 95 -3.14 9.54 3.58
CA ILE A 95 -3.57 10.95 3.62
C ILE A 95 -4.02 11.43 2.23
N GLU A 96 -3.17 11.31 1.22
CA GLU A 96 -3.43 11.86 -0.12
C GLU A 96 -4.57 11.17 -0.87
N ASN A 97 -4.91 9.92 -0.48
CA ASN A 97 -6.00 9.15 -1.06
C ASN A 97 -7.19 9.00 -0.10
N GLN A 98 -7.13 9.59 1.09
CA GLN A 98 -8.21 9.61 2.08
C GLN A 98 -8.81 8.21 2.30
N MET A 99 -7.93 7.25 2.63
CA MET A 99 -8.25 5.84 2.79
C MET A 99 -7.45 5.22 3.93
N PHE A 100 -7.89 4.08 4.41
CA PHE A 100 -7.09 3.26 5.34
C PHE A 100 -5.94 2.57 4.63
N LEU A 101 -4.89 2.25 5.38
CA LEU A 101 -3.75 1.48 4.90
C LEU A 101 -3.32 0.44 5.94
N ALA A 102 -3.14 -0.80 5.50
CA ALA A 102 -2.58 -1.88 6.31
C ALA A 102 -1.23 -2.30 5.73
N LEU A 103 -0.16 -2.00 6.45
CA LEU A 103 1.21 -2.33 6.11
C LEU A 103 1.68 -3.55 6.89
N CYS A 104 2.16 -4.57 6.20
CA CYS A 104 2.88 -5.70 6.78
C CYS A 104 4.30 -5.73 6.24
N ASN A 105 5.28 -5.48 7.10
CA ASN A 105 6.70 -5.50 6.75
C ASN A 105 7.44 -6.60 7.50
N SER A 106 8.38 -7.25 6.84
CA SER A 106 9.22 -8.29 7.41
C SER A 106 10.09 -7.77 8.56
N VAL A 107 10.41 -8.68 9.47
CA VAL A 107 11.44 -8.52 10.51
C VAL A 107 12.57 -9.53 10.29
N GLY A 108 13.66 -9.40 11.04
CA GLY A 108 14.80 -10.31 10.93
C GLY A 108 15.70 -10.01 9.71
N THR A 109 16.37 -11.02 9.19
CA THR A 109 17.37 -10.88 8.13
C THR A 109 17.05 -11.80 6.96
N ALA A 110 17.06 -11.26 5.75
CA ALA A 110 16.92 -11.98 4.50
C ALA A 110 18.18 -11.75 3.62
N GLY A 111 19.00 -12.79 3.47
CA GLY A 111 20.34 -12.64 2.90
C GLY A 111 21.18 -11.67 3.74
N GLU A 112 21.70 -10.61 3.10
CA GLU A 112 22.44 -9.54 3.78
C GLU A 112 21.55 -8.37 4.26
N THR A 113 20.27 -8.41 3.97
CA THR A 113 19.35 -7.32 4.28
C THR A 113 18.65 -7.56 5.62
N ARG A 114 18.88 -6.68 6.59
CA ARG A 114 18.06 -6.61 7.81
C ARG A 114 16.77 -5.84 7.52
N CYS A 115 15.64 -6.47 7.80
CA CYS A 115 14.30 -5.89 7.63
C CYS A 115 13.91 -5.08 8.87
N GLY A 116 13.20 -3.98 8.65
CA GLY A 116 12.94 -2.98 9.70
C GLY A 116 11.75 -3.28 10.58
N GLY A 117 10.81 -4.15 10.19
CA GLY A 117 9.51 -4.27 10.87
C GLY A 117 8.66 -3.03 10.64
N HIS A 118 8.10 -2.45 11.72
CA HIS A 118 7.22 -1.27 11.67
C HIS A 118 5.96 -1.49 10.82
N SER A 119 5.36 -2.67 10.93
CA SER A 119 4.02 -2.93 10.38
C SER A 119 3.00 -1.98 11.03
N ALA A 120 1.98 -1.55 10.28
CA ALA A 120 1.08 -0.53 10.77
C ALA A 120 -0.33 -0.65 10.18
N VAL A 121 -1.32 -0.18 10.92
CA VAL A 121 -2.64 0.18 10.42
C VAL A 121 -2.79 1.69 10.56
N ILE A 122 -3.11 2.36 9.45
CA ILE A 122 -3.10 3.82 9.33
C ILE A 122 -4.49 4.27 8.87
N ASP A 123 -5.01 5.33 9.47
CA ASP A 123 -6.28 5.91 9.12
C ASP A 123 -6.16 6.93 7.97
N PRO A 124 -7.29 7.45 7.42
CA PRO A 124 -7.27 8.44 6.34
C PRO A 124 -6.64 9.80 6.69
N TRP A 125 -6.40 10.10 7.96
CA TRP A 125 -5.67 11.29 8.42
C TRP A 125 -4.17 11.04 8.54
N GLY A 126 -3.73 9.78 8.33
CA GLY A 126 -2.34 9.37 8.47
C GLY A 126 -1.94 9.07 9.91
N GLU A 127 -2.91 8.93 10.83
CA GLU A 127 -2.63 8.55 12.19
C GLU A 127 -2.54 7.03 12.33
N TYR A 128 -1.64 6.57 13.19
CA TYR A 128 -1.50 5.14 13.48
C TYR A 128 -2.63 4.67 14.38
N LEU A 129 -3.48 3.76 13.87
CA LEU A 129 -4.43 3.01 14.69
C LEU A 129 -3.74 1.87 15.44
N ALA A 130 -2.71 1.28 14.82
CA ALA A 130 -1.78 0.34 15.44
C ALA A 130 -0.43 0.45 14.74
N HIS A 131 0.67 0.31 15.49
CA HIS A 131 2.02 0.43 14.99
C HIS A 131 2.94 -0.55 15.71
N ALA A 132 3.54 -1.47 14.97
CA ALA A 132 4.51 -2.42 15.46
C ALA A 132 5.91 -1.80 15.59
N GLY A 133 6.73 -2.42 16.42
CA GLY A 133 8.16 -2.13 16.51
C GLY A 133 8.99 -2.88 15.46
N ALA A 134 10.27 -3.03 15.75
CA ALA A 134 11.24 -3.75 14.93
C ALA A 134 11.26 -5.27 15.21
N ALA A 135 10.54 -5.75 16.23
CA ALA A 135 10.45 -7.15 16.58
C ALA A 135 9.27 -7.84 15.92
N GLU A 136 9.27 -9.18 15.93
CA GLU A 136 8.13 -9.98 15.49
C GLU A 136 6.97 -9.83 16.48
N GLU A 137 5.86 -9.29 15.98
CA GLU A 137 4.64 -9.12 16.77
C GLU A 137 3.40 -9.09 15.88
N THR A 138 2.24 -9.30 16.47
CA THR A 138 0.94 -9.15 15.84
C THR A 138 0.25 -7.92 16.38
N ILE A 139 -0.15 -7.02 15.50
CA ILE A 139 -0.94 -5.84 15.84
C ILE A 139 -2.37 -5.99 15.31
N THR A 140 -3.32 -5.40 16.02
CA THR A 140 -4.73 -5.33 15.62
C THR A 140 -5.26 -3.91 15.79
N ALA A 141 -6.20 -3.52 14.94
CA ALA A 141 -6.89 -2.23 15.03
C ALA A 141 -8.33 -2.37 14.55
N GLU A 142 -9.19 -1.52 15.08
CA GLU A 142 -10.54 -1.32 14.54
C GLU A 142 -10.51 -0.15 13.56
N ALA A 143 -11.01 -0.35 12.34
CA ALA A 143 -11.11 0.66 11.30
C ALA A 143 -12.58 1.02 11.07
N ASP A 144 -12.97 2.23 11.44
CA ASP A 144 -14.30 2.76 11.15
C ASP A 144 -14.33 3.38 9.76
N PHE A 145 -14.74 2.61 8.77
CA PHE A 145 -14.83 3.07 7.38
C PHE A 145 -15.90 4.15 7.14
N SER A 146 -16.81 4.38 8.10
CA SER A 146 -17.84 5.41 7.94
C SER A 146 -17.27 6.83 7.91
N VAL A 147 -16.07 7.02 8.44
CA VAL A 147 -15.38 8.33 8.47
C VAL A 147 -14.92 8.79 7.08
N ILE A 148 -14.71 7.87 6.13
CA ILE A 148 -14.15 8.18 4.80
C ILE A 148 -14.99 9.19 4.04
N GLU A 149 -16.31 9.03 4.02
CA GLU A 149 -17.21 9.93 3.30
C GLU A 149 -17.14 11.36 3.85
N GLY A 150 -17.13 11.49 5.17
CA GLY A 150 -17.00 12.80 5.84
C GLY A 150 -15.66 13.48 5.53
N ILE A 151 -14.57 12.72 5.51
CA ILE A 151 -13.23 13.22 5.18
C ILE A 151 -13.18 13.68 3.71
N ARG A 152 -13.65 12.85 2.78
CA ARG A 152 -13.68 13.16 1.34
C ARG A 152 -14.59 14.36 1.02
N SER A 153 -15.62 14.59 1.83
CA SER A 153 -16.51 15.75 1.70
C SER A 153 -15.91 17.03 2.28
N SER A 154 -15.09 16.93 3.33
CA SER A 154 -14.46 18.09 3.98
C SER A 154 -13.24 18.61 3.21
N ILE A 155 -12.46 17.72 2.58
CA ILE A 155 -11.29 18.06 1.77
C ILE A 155 -11.46 17.37 0.41
N ASN A 156 -11.82 18.13 -0.61
CA ASN A 156 -12.25 17.62 -1.92
C ASN A 156 -11.07 17.18 -2.82
N VAL A 157 -10.10 16.42 -2.30
CA VAL A 157 -8.87 16.03 -3.01
C VAL A 157 -9.18 15.44 -4.39
N PHE A 158 -10.19 14.57 -4.51
CA PHE A 158 -10.52 13.91 -5.77
C PHE A 158 -11.21 14.82 -6.77
N ARG A 159 -12.10 15.72 -6.29
CA ARG A 159 -12.83 16.69 -7.13
C ARG A 159 -11.93 17.79 -7.65
N ASP A 160 -11.01 18.28 -6.81
CA ASP A 160 -10.16 19.43 -7.11
C ASP A 160 -8.93 19.07 -7.98
N ARG A 161 -8.82 17.80 -8.40
CA ARG A 161 -7.77 17.37 -9.33
C ARG A 161 -7.87 18.09 -10.66
N ARG A 162 -6.72 18.30 -11.27
CA ARG A 162 -6.54 18.91 -12.59
C ARG A 162 -5.96 17.87 -13.57
N PRO A 163 -6.75 16.83 -13.98
CA PRO A 163 -6.25 15.72 -14.80
C PRO A 163 -5.56 16.17 -16.10
N GLU A 164 -6.00 17.32 -16.67
CA GLU A 164 -5.42 17.91 -17.85
C GLU A 164 -3.95 18.38 -17.67
N LEU A 165 -3.48 18.47 -16.42
CA LEU A 165 -2.09 18.84 -16.10
C LEU A 165 -1.21 17.63 -15.79
N TYR A 166 -1.80 16.43 -15.65
CA TYR A 166 -1.12 15.23 -15.14
C TYR A 166 -0.72 14.28 -16.26
N ALA A 167 -0.25 14.81 -17.40
CA ALA A 167 0.33 13.97 -18.45
C ALA A 167 1.64 13.34 -17.95
N LEU A 168 1.56 12.09 -17.47
CA LEU A 168 2.68 11.35 -16.85
C LEU A 168 3.52 10.56 -17.88
N ASP A 169 3.16 10.61 -19.14
CA ASP A 169 3.81 9.92 -20.26
C ASP A 169 4.97 10.71 -20.90
N ARG A 170 5.35 11.85 -20.30
CA ARG A 170 6.50 12.62 -20.76
C ARG A 170 7.79 11.90 -20.37
N PRO A 171 8.68 11.60 -21.32
CA PRO A 171 9.99 11.04 -21.00
C PRO A 171 10.79 12.01 -20.12
N VAL A 172 11.47 11.47 -19.11
CA VAL A 172 12.40 12.21 -18.25
C VAL A 172 13.73 12.36 -18.96
#